data_18c13dc9b67cc9e68bceb10160effe63
#
_entry.id   18c13dc9b67cc9e68bceb10160effe63
#
_cell.length_a   1.000
_cell.length_b   1.000
_cell.length_c   1.000
_cell.angle_alpha   90.00
_cell.angle_beta   90.00
_cell.angle_gamma   90.00
#
_symmetry.space_group_name_H-M   'P 1'
#
loop_
_entity.id
_entity.type
_entity.pdbx_description
1 polymer ?
#
loop_
_entity_poly.entity_id
_entity_poly.type
_entity_poly.pdbx_seq_one_letter_code
_entity_poly.pdbx_strand_id
1 'polypeptide(L)'
;MNRVRRPSVAVIGGGISGLSAAWLLSRTHSVTLFERDGRLGGHANTVDVPAPDGSTLAVDTGFIVFNEATYPNFCALLAHLDVPSLPTEMSFSVSLDGGQLEYSGTNLAGLFAQRRNILRPRFWSMLQDLLRFYRQAPRDAAGLDDGTVSLGDYLRAGRYGRAFLDD
;
A
#
# COMPACT_ATOMS: atom_id res chain seq x y z
N MET A 1 -4.26 -46.31 22.91
CA MET A 1 -4.47 -44.86 22.73
C MET A 1 -4.69 -44.59 21.25
N ASN A 2 -5.94 -44.39 20.82
CA ASN A 2 -6.25 -44.03 19.43
C ASN A 2 -5.77 -42.60 19.19
N ARG A 3 -4.65 -42.42 18.46
CA ARG A 3 -4.25 -41.12 17.98
C ARG A 3 -5.31 -40.64 16.96
N VAL A 4 -6.13 -39.68 17.36
CA VAL A 4 -7.02 -38.99 16.41
C VAL A 4 -6.15 -38.44 15.33
N ARG A 5 -6.28 -38.98 14.11
CA ARG A 5 -5.50 -38.57 12.95
C ARG A 5 -5.99 -37.20 12.53
N ARG A 6 -5.15 -36.17 12.65
CA ARG A 6 -5.50 -34.82 12.20
C ARG A 6 -5.73 -34.82 10.68
N PRO A 7 -6.77 -34.15 10.18
CA PRO A 7 -6.98 -33.99 8.74
C PRO A 7 -5.74 -33.36 8.11
N SER A 8 -5.42 -33.74 6.87
CA SER A 8 -4.31 -33.17 6.13
C SER A 8 -4.80 -32.03 5.21
N VAL A 9 -4.06 -30.92 5.16
CA VAL A 9 -4.36 -29.76 4.33
C VAL A 9 -3.09 -29.33 3.59
N ALA A 10 -3.23 -29.06 2.29
CA ALA A 10 -2.19 -28.43 1.48
C ALA A 10 -2.48 -26.93 1.34
N VAL A 11 -1.50 -26.09 1.65
CA VAL A 11 -1.55 -24.63 1.42
C VAL A 11 -0.57 -24.32 0.30
N ILE A 12 -1.05 -23.62 -0.73
CA ILE A 12 -0.25 -23.27 -1.91
C ILE A 12 0.07 -21.77 -1.86
N GLY A 13 1.36 -21.45 -1.88
CA GLY A 13 1.91 -20.09 -1.79
C GLY A 13 2.35 -19.71 -0.38
N GLY A 14 3.60 -19.27 -0.27
CA GLY A 14 4.26 -18.85 0.99
C GLY A 14 4.24 -17.34 1.23
N GLY A 15 3.28 -16.61 0.65
CA GLY A 15 3.02 -15.22 0.98
C GLY A 15 2.21 -15.08 2.28
N ILE A 16 1.89 -13.83 2.68
CA ILE A 16 1.21 -13.53 3.95
C ILE A 16 -0.09 -14.33 4.12
N SER A 17 -0.89 -14.48 3.07
CA SER A 17 -2.16 -15.21 3.13
C SER A 17 -1.94 -16.70 3.38
N GLY A 18 -1.01 -17.34 2.65
CA GLY A 18 -0.71 -18.76 2.82
C GLY A 18 -0.03 -19.05 4.15
N LEU A 19 0.91 -18.24 4.59
CA LEU A 19 1.57 -18.38 5.89
C LEU A 19 0.59 -18.22 7.04
N SER A 20 -0.30 -17.22 7.00
CA SER A 20 -1.33 -17.00 8.03
C SER A 20 -2.32 -18.15 8.07
N ALA A 21 -2.78 -18.65 6.91
CA ALA A 21 -3.68 -19.80 6.82
C ALA A 21 -3.00 -21.07 7.34
N ALA A 22 -1.76 -21.34 6.92
CA ALA A 22 -0.99 -22.49 7.37
C ALA A 22 -0.79 -22.47 8.90
N TRP A 23 -0.44 -21.30 9.44
CA TRP A 23 -0.26 -21.13 10.88
C TRP A 23 -1.55 -21.39 11.67
N LEU A 24 -2.68 -20.81 11.24
CA LEU A 24 -3.97 -21.02 11.90
C LEU A 24 -4.42 -22.50 11.82
N LEU A 25 -4.32 -23.10 10.64
CA LEU A 25 -4.73 -24.48 10.41
C LEU A 25 -3.83 -25.51 11.13
N SER A 26 -2.55 -25.20 11.35
CA SER A 26 -1.61 -26.10 12.04
C SER A 26 -2.04 -26.49 13.45
N ARG A 27 -2.92 -25.72 14.07
CA ARG A 27 -3.48 -26.00 15.39
C ARG A 27 -4.38 -27.24 15.40
N THR A 28 -5.06 -27.50 14.27
CA THR A 28 -6.08 -28.58 14.15
C THR A 28 -5.78 -29.58 13.04
N HIS A 29 -4.95 -29.23 12.07
CA HIS A 29 -4.64 -30.01 10.88
C HIS A 29 -3.14 -30.33 10.76
N SER A 30 -2.84 -31.35 9.97
CA SER A 30 -1.49 -31.60 9.46
C SER A 30 -1.33 -30.78 8.19
N VAL A 31 -0.58 -29.67 8.24
CA VAL A 31 -0.45 -28.72 7.13
C VAL A 31 0.84 -28.98 6.37
N THR A 32 0.74 -29.00 5.03
CA THR A 32 1.89 -28.94 4.13
C THR A 32 1.80 -27.65 3.32
N LEU A 33 2.81 -26.80 3.43
CA LEU A 33 2.95 -25.56 2.65
C LEU A 33 3.79 -25.84 1.42
N PHE A 34 3.30 -25.46 0.26
CA PHE A 34 4.01 -25.52 -1.02
C PHE A 34 4.34 -24.10 -1.48
N GLU A 35 5.62 -23.82 -1.68
CA GLU A 35 6.12 -22.58 -2.24
C GLU A 35 7.01 -22.89 -3.45
N ARG A 36 6.83 -22.13 -4.53
CA ARG A 36 7.60 -22.30 -5.75
C ARG A 36 9.00 -21.70 -5.65
N ASP A 37 9.09 -20.56 -4.98
CA ASP A 37 10.32 -19.78 -4.87
C ASP A 37 11.19 -20.30 -3.73
N GLY A 38 12.49 -20.01 -3.77
CA GLY A 38 13.43 -20.41 -2.73
C GLY A 38 13.30 -19.64 -1.40
N ARG A 39 12.32 -18.76 -1.28
CA ARG A 39 12.04 -17.98 -0.06
C ARG A 39 10.55 -17.91 0.26
N LEU A 40 10.25 -17.72 1.53
CA LEU A 40 8.91 -17.38 2.02
C LEU A 40 8.72 -15.85 2.05
N GLY A 41 7.46 -15.39 2.19
CA GLY A 41 7.10 -13.98 2.33
C GLY A 41 6.33 -13.43 1.15
N GLY A 42 6.51 -14.00 -0.05
CA GLY A 42 5.83 -13.52 -1.26
C GLY A 42 6.18 -12.07 -1.58
N HIS A 43 5.20 -11.17 -1.55
CA HIS A 43 5.42 -9.73 -1.78
C HIS A 43 6.23 -9.06 -0.65
N ALA A 44 6.07 -9.49 0.60
CA ALA A 44 6.90 -9.03 1.69
C ALA A 44 8.33 -9.57 1.49
N ASN A 45 9.31 -8.68 1.46
CA ASN A 45 10.69 -9.02 1.18
C ASN A 45 11.65 -8.04 1.84
N THR A 46 12.46 -8.55 2.76
CA THR A 46 13.54 -7.82 3.40
C THR A 46 14.87 -8.31 2.85
N VAL A 47 15.75 -7.40 2.51
CA VAL A 47 17.08 -7.68 1.94
C VAL A 47 18.15 -7.08 2.85
N ASP A 48 19.15 -7.87 3.15
CA ASP A 48 20.30 -7.41 3.90
C ASP A 48 21.28 -6.65 2.99
N VAL A 49 21.54 -5.39 3.34
CA VAL A 49 22.42 -4.50 2.58
C VAL A 49 23.65 -4.14 3.43
N PRO A 50 24.88 -4.32 2.91
CA PRO A 50 26.08 -3.88 3.61
C PRO A 50 26.08 -2.35 3.80
N ALA A 51 26.31 -1.89 5.03
CA ALA A 51 26.50 -0.49 5.34
C ALA A 51 27.98 -0.07 5.25
N PRO A 52 28.30 1.24 5.04
CA PRO A 52 29.67 1.72 4.91
C PRO A 52 30.55 1.47 6.15
N ASP A 53 29.94 1.32 7.31
CA ASP A 53 30.63 1.01 8.60
C ASP A 53 30.90 -0.48 8.81
N GLY A 54 30.56 -1.33 7.83
CA GLY A 54 30.69 -2.78 7.89
C GLY A 54 29.56 -3.50 8.59
N SER A 55 28.53 -2.79 9.06
CA SER A 55 27.30 -3.38 9.57
C SER A 55 26.38 -3.84 8.43
N THR A 56 25.33 -4.58 8.78
CA THR A 56 24.29 -4.99 7.84
C THR A 56 22.99 -4.30 8.19
N LEU A 57 22.34 -3.71 7.19
CA LEU A 57 21.02 -3.09 7.31
C LEU A 57 19.98 -3.99 6.67
N ALA A 58 18.97 -4.35 7.42
CA ALA A 58 17.78 -5.01 6.89
C ALA A 58 16.86 -3.96 6.23
N VAL A 59 16.66 -4.08 4.91
CA VAL A 59 15.88 -3.13 4.11
C VAL A 59 14.65 -3.83 3.54
N ASP A 60 13.48 -3.33 3.89
CA ASP A 60 12.23 -3.80 3.31
C ASP A 60 12.09 -3.29 1.88
N THR A 61 11.95 -4.21 0.93
CA THR A 61 11.83 -3.92 -0.50
C THR A 61 10.43 -4.18 -1.05
N GLY A 62 9.55 -4.78 -0.26
CA GLY A 62 8.15 -5.05 -0.61
C GLY A 62 7.25 -4.99 0.62
N PHE A 63 6.05 -4.41 0.45
CA PHE A 63 5.08 -4.15 1.53
C PHE A 63 5.70 -3.38 2.71
N ILE A 64 6.29 -2.25 2.41
CA ILE A 64 7.09 -1.45 3.34
C ILE A 64 6.28 -0.61 4.33
N VAL A 65 4.98 -0.40 4.08
CA VAL A 65 4.11 0.41 4.93
C VAL A 65 2.68 -0.14 4.99
N PHE A 66 2.00 0.09 6.10
CA PHE A 66 0.59 -0.19 6.29
C PHE A 66 -0.01 0.86 7.23
N ASN A 67 -1.33 0.91 7.38
CA ASN A 67 -2.00 1.73 8.38
C ASN A 67 -3.03 0.92 9.16
N GLU A 68 -3.25 1.28 10.40
CA GLU A 68 -4.10 0.52 11.32
C GLU A 68 -5.58 0.52 10.91
N ALA A 69 -6.04 1.61 10.28
CA ALA A 69 -7.44 1.77 9.92
C ALA A 69 -7.89 0.80 8.80
N THR A 70 -7.00 0.52 7.84
CA THR A 70 -7.32 -0.33 6.68
C THR A 70 -6.78 -1.75 6.79
N TYR A 71 -5.90 -2.03 7.77
CA TYR A 71 -5.29 -3.34 8.00
C TYR A 71 -5.53 -3.90 9.42
N PRO A 72 -6.78 -3.91 9.95
CA PRO A 72 -7.03 -4.30 11.35
C PRO A 72 -6.62 -5.75 11.65
N ASN A 73 -6.85 -6.68 10.73
CA ASN A 73 -6.47 -8.09 10.90
C ASN A 73 -4.95 -8.28 10.86
N PHE A 74 -4.25 -7.49 10.04
CA PHE A 74 -2.79 -7.53 9.96
C PHE A 74 -2.17 -6.98 11.25
N CYS A 75 -2.67 -5.87 11.76
CA CYS A 75 -2.25 -5.32 13.05
C CYS A 75 -2.47 -6.32 14.20
N ALA A 76 -3.62 -7.00 14.21
CA ALA A 76 -3.91 -8.05 15.19
C ALA A 76 -2.94 -9.24 15.07
N LEU A 77 -2.56 -9.62 13.85
CA LEU A 77 -1.57 -10.68 13.61
C LEU A 77 -0.19 -10.27 14.13
N LEU A 78 0.29 -9.06 13.80
CA LEU A 78 1.58 -8.55 14.28
C LEU A 78 1.63 -8.50 15.80
N ALA A 79 0.57 -7.98 16.44
CA ALA A 79 0.44 -7.93 17.89
C ALA A 79 0.45 -9.34 18.52
N HIS A 80 -0.25 -10.33 17.91
CA HIS A 80 -0.26 -11.70 18.39
C HIS A 80 1.10 -12.39 18.27
N LEU A 81 1.88 -12.06 17.25
CA LEU A 81 3.21 -12.62 17.00
C LEU A 81 4.34 -11.81 17.67
N ASP A 82 3.99 -10.75 18.41
CA ASP A 82 4.94 -9.83 19.05
C ASP A 82 5.96 -9.24 18.04
N VAL A 83 5.46 -8.90 16.84
CA VAL A 83 6.27 -8.28 15.79
C VAL A 83 6.17 -6.76 15.90
N PRO A 84 7.27 -6.07 16.20
CA PRO A 84 7.26 -4.61 16.34
C PRO A 84 7.04 -3.92 15.00
N SER A 85 6.37 -2.77 15.04
CA SER A 85 6.24 -1.85 13.90
C SER A 85 6.69 -0.45 14.32
N LEU A 86 7.19 0.34 13.37
CA LEU A 86 7.63 1.70 13.61
C LEU A 86 6.67 2.68 12.92
N PRO A 87 6.22 3.73 13.63
CA PRO A 87 5.50 4.82 12.98
C PRO A 87 6.38 5.50 11.93
N THR A 88 5.83 5.69 10.74
CA THR A 88 6.50 6.39 9.65
C THR A 88 5.53 7.33 8.95
N GLU A 89 6.06 8.29 8.22
CA GLU A 89 5.27 9.17 7.37
C GLU A 89 5.22 8.59 5.95
N MET A 90 3.99 8.40 5.44
CA MET A 90 3.76 8.04 4.06
C MET A 90 3.46 9.30 3.27
N SER A 91 4.46 9.83 2.59
CA SER A 91 4.35 10.99 1.73
C SER A 91 4.62 10.62 0.27
N PHE A 92 4.15 11.46 -0.64
CA PHE A 92 4.50 11.37 -2.05
C PHE A 92 5.02 12.70 -2.54
N SER A 93 5.85 12.66 -3.56
CA SER A 93 6.30 13.82 -4.29
C SER A 93 6.15 13.58 -5.79
N VAL A 94 5.92 14.66 -6.51
CA VAL A 94 5.75 14.65 -7.95
C VAL A 94 6.84 15.52 -8.57
N SER A 95 7.47 15.02 -9.61
CA SER A 95 8.40 15.79 -10.46
C SER A 95 8.07 15.47 -11.92
N LEU A 96 7.62 16.45 -12.66
CA LEU A 96 7.22 16.35 -14.06
C LEU A 96 8.09 17.24 -14.93
N ASP A 97 8.24 16.84 -16.20
CA ASP A 97 8.91 17.59 -17.25
C ASP A 97 10.31 18.10 -16.84
N GLY A 98 11.13 17.20 -16.26
CA GLY A 98 12.48 17.54 -15.83
C GLY A 98 12.53 18.62 -14.75
N GLY A 99 11.56 18.63 -13.82
CA GLY A 99 11.50 19.57 -12.70
C GLY A 99 10.74 20.86 -13.02
N GLN A 100 9.99 20.90 -14.11
CA GLN A 100 9.15 22.07 -14.41
C GLN A 100 7.95 22.19 -13.46
N LEU A 101 7.42 21.06 -12.98
CA LEU A 101 6.42 21.01 -11.92
C LEU A 101 6.89 20.04 -10.84
N GLU A 102 7.08 20.57 -9.65
CA GLU A 102 7.43 19.75 -8.48
C GLU A 102 6.62 20.19 -7.27
N TYR A 103 6.11 19.22 -6.54
CA TYR A 103 5.42 19.42 -5.28
C TYR A 103 5.42 18.13 -4.45
N SER A 104 5.11 18.24 -3.17
CA SER A 104 4.90 17.11 -2.27
C SER A 104 3.56 17.24 -1.56
N GLY A 105 2.88 16.13 -1.38
CA GLY A 105 1.60 16.05 -0.68
C GLY A 105 1.69 16.09 0.85
N THR A 106 2.88 16.19 1.44
CA THR A 106 3.09 16.06 2.88
C THR A 106 2.47 17.21 3.69
N ASN A 107 2.69 18.45 3.24
CA ASN A 107 2.22 19.66 3.92
C ASN A 107 2.21 20.87 2.96
N LEU A 108 1.75 22.02 3.43
CA LEU A 108 1.70 23.24 2.61
C LEU A 108 3.08 23.70 2.13
N ALA A 109 4.14 23.51 2.92
CA ALA A 109 5.49 23.86 2.50
C ALA A 109 5.97 22.97 1.34
N GLY A 110 5.69 21.67 1.41
CA GLY A 110 5.96 20.72 0.34
C GLY A 110 5.11 20.99 -0.91
N LEU A 111 3.84 21.33 -0.73
CA LEU A 111 2.92 21.65 -1.82
C LEU A 111 3.40 22.86 -2.63
N PHE A 112 3.97 23.86 -1.96
CA PHE A 112 4.53 25.07 -2.54
C PHE A 112 6.06 25.12 -2.49
N ALA A 113 6.73 23.97 -2.49
CA ALA A 113 8.20 23.89 -2.53
C ALA A 113 8.77 24.67 -3.72
N GLN A 114 8.15 24.55 -4.90
CA GLN A 114 8.36 25.46 -5.99
C GLN A 114 7.46 26.70 -5.83
N ARG A 115 7.97 27.78 -5.28
CA ARG A 115 7.20 29.03 -5.03
C ARG A 115 6.48 29.59 -6.24
N ARG A 116 6.99 29.34 -7.45
CA ARG A 116 6.33 29.72 -8.71
C ARG A 116 4.96 29.09 -8.90
N ASN A 117 4.67 27.95 -8.26
CA ASN A 117 3.38 27.27 -8.33
C ASN A 117 2.25 28.11 -7.72
N ILE A 118 2.56 29.00 -6.77
CA ILE A 118 1.60 29.96 -6.20
C ILE A 118 1.01 30.88 -7.29
N LEU A 119 1.80 31.22 -8.31
CA LEU A 119 1.39 32.12 -9.39
C LEU A 119 0.83 31.37 -10.62
N ARG A 120 0.70 30.04 -10.56
CA ARG A 120 0.23 29.22 -11.69
C ARG A 120 -1.26 28.90 -11.56
N PRO A 121 -2.14 29.46 -12.41
CA PRO A 121 -3.58 29.12 -12.38
C PRO A 121 -3.85 27.63 -12.60
N ARG A 122 -3.04 26.97 -13.45
CA ARG A 122 -3.12 25.52 -13.69
C ARG A 122 -2.91 24.72 -12.41
N PHE A 123 -1.95 25.10 -11.57
CA PHE A 123 -1.70 24.43 -10.28
C PHE A 123 -2.89 24.57 -9.31
N TRP A 124 -3.48 25.75 -9.24
CA TRP A 124 -4.68 25.95 -8.42
C TRP A 124 -5.90 25.18 -8.94
N SER A 125 -6.06 25.08 -10.26
CA SER A 125 -7.10 24.25 -10.87
C SER A 125 -6.93 22.78 -10.50
N MET A 126 -5.70 22.25 -10.55
CA MET A 126 -5.39 20.88 -10.10
C MET A 126 -5.74 20.70 -8.63
N LEU A 127 -5.34 21.61 -7.74
CA LEU A 127 -5.64 21.52 -6.32
C LEU A 127 -7.14 21.56 -6.00
N GLN A 128 -7.90 22.42 -6.72
CA GLN A 128 -9.36 22.46 -6.56
C GLN A 128 -10.01 21.14 -6.94
N ASP A 129 -9.60 20.55 -8.05
CA ASP A 129 -10.10 19.26 -8.50
C ASP A 129 -9.66 18.12 -7.57
N LEU A 130 -8.44 18.15 -7.04
CA LEU A 130 -7.97 17.21 -6.04
C LEU A 130 -8.85 17.25 -4.77
N LEU A 131 -9.11 18.44 -4.24
CA LEU A 131 -9.97 18.59 -3.06
C LEU A 131 -11.42 18.19 -3.35
N ARG A 132 -11.91 18.45 -4.55
CA ARG A 132 -13.23 17.99 -5.01
C ARG A 132 -13.27 16.47 -5.05
N PHE A 133 -12.27 15.83 -5.63
CA PHE A 133 -12.15 14.38 -5.71
C PHE A 133 -12.18 13.74 -4.31
N TYR A 134 -11.36 14.21 -3.38
CA TYR A 134 -11.35 13.68 -2.01
C TYR A 134 -12.70 13.79 -1.29
N ARG A 135 -13.51 14.79 -1.63
CA ARG A 135 -14.85 14.97 -1.03
C ARG A 135 -15.92 14.14 -1.69
N GLN A 136 -15.86 13.97 -3.01
CA GLN A 136 -16.92 13.34 -3.81
C GLN A 136 -16.69 11.85 -4.00
N ALA A 137 -15.48 11.42 -4.39
CA ALA A 137 -15.20 10.03 -4.72
C ALA A 137 -15.59 9.01 -3.63
N PRO A 138 -15.37 9.25 -2.32
CA PRO A 138 -15.79 8.29 -1.30
C PRO A 138 -17.31 8.13 -1.18
N ARG A 139 -18.06 9.16 -1.53
CA ARG A 139 -19.55 9.12 -1.52
C ARG A 139 -20.07 8.42 -2.75
N ASP A 140 -19.49 8.72 -3.90
CA ASP A 140 -19.89 8.18 -5.18
C ASP A 140 -19.51 6.70 -5.32
N ALA A 141 -18.37 6.31 -4.72
CA ALA A 141 -17.89 4.93 -4.73
C ALA A 141 -18.91 3.93 -4.17
N ALA A 142 -19.71 4.32 -3.18
CA ALA A 142 -20.78 3.47 -2.63
C ALA A 142 -21.88 3.14 -3.65
N GLY A 143 -21.99 3.90 -4.73
CA GLY A 143 -22.95 3.66 -5.82
C GLY A 143 -22.35 3.02 -7.07
N LEU A 144 -21.05 2.75 -7.08
CA LEU A 144 -20.30 2.22 -8.24
C LEU A 144 -19.89 0.75 -8.05
N ASP A 145 -20.65 0.00 -7.28
CA ASP A 145 -20.31 -1.35 -6.77
C ASP A 145 -20.18 -2.45 -7.84
N ASP A 146 -20.53 -2.18 -9.11
CA ASP A 146 -20.54 -3.17 -10.17
C ASP A 146 -19.19 -3.30 -10.93
N GLY A 147 -18.21 -2.47 -10.59
CA GLY A 147 -16.89 -2.48 -11.23
C GLY A 147 -16.89 -2.12 -12.73
N THR A 148 -18.00 -1.61 -13.28
CA THR A 148 -18.13 -1.29 -14.70
C THR A 148 -17.56 0.08 -15.06
N VAL A 149 -17.46 0.99 -14.08
CA VAL A 149 -16.98 2.37 -14.29
C VAL A 149 -15.48 2.45 -13.98
N SER A 150 -14.67 2.75 -15.00
CA SER A 150 -13.25 3.03 -14.78
C SER A 150 -13.04 4.39 -14.10
N LEU A 151 -11.92 4.56 -13.40
CA LEU A 151 -11.54 5.85 -12.82
C LEU A 151 -11.52 6.96 -13.89
N GLY A 152 -11.00 6.66 -15.09
CA GLY A 152 -10.98 7.61 -16.20
C GLY A 152 -12.37 8.04 -16.66
N ASP A 153 -13.36 7.11 -16.68
CA ASP A 153 -14.74 7.43 -17.04
C ASP A 153 -15.39 8.28 -15.97
N TYR A 154 -15.19 7.94 -14.68
CA TYR A 154 -15.66 8.73 -13.55
C TYR A 154 -15.13 10.17 -13.61
N LEU A 155 -13.84 10.34 -13.81
CA LEU A 155 -13.21 11.66 -13.88
C LEU A 155 -13.71 12.48 -15.09
N ARG A 156 -13.89 11.84 -16.25
CA ARG A 156 -14.46 12.48 -17.43
C ARG A 156 -15.93 12.89 -17.22
N ALA A 157 -16.74 11.99 -16.69
CA ALA A 157 -18.13 12.29 -16.37
C ALA A 157 -18.27 13.43 -15.35
N GLY A 158 -17.38 13.46 -14.35
CA GLY A 158 -17.28 14.52 -13.35
C GLY A 158 -16.68 15.82 -13.88
N ARG A 159 -16.26 15.87 -15.15
CA ARG A 159 -15.62 17.05 -15.78
C ARG A 159 -14.41 17.57 -14.99
N TYR A 160 -13.54 16.67 -14.55
CA TYR A 160 -12.27 17.03 -13.96
C TYR A 160 -11.36 17.67 -15.00
N GLY A 161 -10.66 18.75 -14.62
CA GLY A 161 -9.81 19.51 -15.50
C GLY A 161 -8.54 18.78 -15.94
N ARG A 162 -7.99 19.17 -17.07
CA ARG A 162 -6.75 18.58 -17.59
C ARG A 162 -5.59 18.68 -16.60
N ALA A 163 -5.52 19.76 -15.83
CA ALA A 163 -4.47 19.92 -14.82
C ALA A 163 -4.48 18.79 -13.78
N PHE A 164 -5.67 18.30 -13.40
CA PHE A 164 -5.82 17.19 -12.46
C PHE A 164 -5.58 15.82 -13.11
N LEU A 165 -5.82 15.71 -14.41
CA LEU A 165 -5.67 14.46 -15.14
C LEU A 165 -4.21 14.18 -15.55
N ASP A 166 -3.45 15.25 -15.80
CA ASP A 166 -2.13 15.20 -16.42
C ASP A 166 -0.99 15.44 -15.41
N ASP A 167 -1.23 16.20 -14.33
CA ASP A 167 -0.27 16.66 -13.33
C ASP A 167 -0.44 15.91 -12.00
#